data_8789dcb895129de50e8ed5abfb8bf97a
#
_entry.id   8789dcb895129de50e8ed5abfb8bf97a
#
_cell.length_a   1.000
_cell.length_b   1.000
_cell.length_c   1.000
_cell.angle_alpha   90.00
_cell.angle_beta   90.00
_cell.angle_gamma   90.00
#
_symmetry.space_group_name_H-M   'P 1'
#
loop_
_entity.id
_entity.type
_entity.pdbx_description
1 polymer ?
#
loop_
_entity_poly.entity_id
_entity_poly.type
_entity_poly.pdbx_seq_one_letter_code
_entity_poly.pdbx_strand_id
1 'polypeptide(L)'
;MAQTNYYTNNPLIHSDRRLSKSDSEWVRSFSCEDLKPLIVCRGPIRLEAMTVYEEMGISHYGILLSEKDSIVYPNALSPELRLLTDNSRVHRVPDYTGASKEERVERIGQIIQIAKDNGYDAIFAGYGFMAEDDEFVAAIEDAGLKFVGPCAATQRGAGKKDEAKRTALSVNVSVTPGIDNVTARTMLTKHPSREALLAVVKAEGLKCDKKILDDKKLDLLSLAGHILMASYEKGLDLFSMDELGAQVEKECVAMFKSYPGARIRLKAIGGGGGKGQRILGASLLTKKNPTDADINKAASTAPEMVREVLLEVKANGVGDNKNVLVELNIEQTRHNEIQLLGNGQWCIALGGRDCSLQMHEQKLLEISVTQEALSKEITKAKKAGLKAQAKALESDLEVLKRMEEESERFGLAVGLDSASTFECIVDGGRHYFMEVNTRIQVEHRVTELVYSLKFTNPKNKKEFFVVESLVEAMALLARHKER
;
A
#
# COMPACT_ATOMS: atom_id res chain seq x y z
N MET A 1 27.80 3.06 -39.92
CA MET A 1 26.59 2.82 -39.09
C MET A 1 27.06 2.76 -37.67
N ALA A 2 26.70 3.76 -36.84
CA ALA A 2 26.97 3.68 -35.41
C ALA A 2 26.19 2.49 -34.87
N GLN A 3 26.88 1.49 -34.33
CA GLN A 3 26.24 0.43 -33.56
C GLN A 3 25.47 1.12 -32.41
N THR A 4 24.15 1.11 -32.52
CA THR A 4 23.31 1.53 -31.38
C THR A 4 23.61 0.56 -30.26
N ASN A 5 24.28 1.06 -29.23
CA ASN A 5 24.68 0.23 -28.12
C ASN A 5 23.44 -0.03 -27.27
N TYR A 6 22.68 -1.09 -27.60
CA TYR A 6 21.47 -1.50 -26.88
C TYR A 6 21.72 -1.79 -25.39
N TYR A 7 22.96 -1.83 -24.98
CA TYR A 7 23.36 -2.13 -23.60
C TYR A 7 23.57 -0.87 -22.73
N THR A 8 23.66 0.33 -23.31
CA THR A 8 23.90 1.56 -22.53
C THR A 8 22.78 1.88 -21.54
N ASN A 9 21.56 1.39 -21.80
CA ASN A 9 20.42 1.53 -20.90
C ASN A 9 20.00 0.18 -20.30
N ASN A 10 20.85 -0.83 -20.35
CA ASN A 10 20.55 -2.11 -19.73
C ASN A 10 20.71 -1.97 -18.21
N PRO A 11 19.65 -2.20 -17.43
CA PRO A 11 19.70 -2.13 -15.98
C PRO A 11 20.62 -3.17 -15.31
N LEU A 12 21.18 -4.10 -16.09
CA LEU A 12 22.19 -5.07 -15.63
C LEU A 12 23.64 -4.59 -15.87
N ILE A 13 23.84 -3.43 -16.47
CA ILE A 13 25.17 -2.83 -16.60
C ILE A 13 25.44 -2.01 -15.36
N HIS A 14 26.55 -2.30 -14.68
CA HIS A 14 27.00 -1.53 -13.56
C HIS A 14 27.22 -0.06 -13.92
N SER A 15 26.61 0.82 -13.14
CA SER A 15 26.76 2.27 -13.23
C SER A 15 27.60 2.76 -12.04
N ASP A 16 28.38 3.82 -12.21
CA ASP A 16 29.04 4.46 -11.06
C ASP A 16 28.09 5.51 -10.48
N ARG A 17 27.46 5.19 -9.34
CA ARG A 17 26.51 6.06 -8.63
C ARG A 17 27.15 6.79 -7.43
N ARG A 18 28.49 6.77 -7.32
CA ARG A 18 29.23 7.35 -6.19
C ARG A 18 29.22 8.87 -6.26
N LEU A 19 28.39 9.50 -5.45
CA LEU A 19 28.32 10.96 -5.34
C LEU A 19 29.58 11.55 -4.70
N SER A 20 30.37 10.77 -3.95
CA SER A 20 31.66 11.15 -3.40
C SER A 20 32.71 11.56 -4.45
N LYS A 21 32.55 11.07 -5.69
CA LYS A 21 33.44 11.38 -6.81
C LYS A 21 33.17 12.72 -7.50
N SER A 22 32.09 13.41 -7.13
CA SER A 22 31.73 14.68 -7.73
C SER A 22 32.72 15.79 -7.33
N ASP A 23 33.01 16.71 -8.23
CA ASP A 23 33.76 17.91 -7.93
C ASP A 23 32.98 18.90 -7.03
N SER A 24 31.63 18.81 -7.03
CA SER A 24 30.78 19.65 -6.19
C SER A 24 30.73 19.15 -4.76
N GLU A 25 31.09 20.01 -3.80
CA GLU A 25 30.95 19.72 -2.38
C GLU A 25 29.49 19.43 -1.97
N TRP A 26 28.56 20.20 -2.54
CA TRP A 26 27.13 19.98 -2.31
C TRP A 26 26.68 18.59 -2.76
N VAL A 27 27.11 18.12 -3.94
CA VAL A 27 26.80 16.76 -4.41
C VAL A 27 27.45 15.72 -3.50
N ARG A 28 28.74 15.88 -3.15
CA ARG A 28 29.44 14.94 -2.25
C ARG A 28 28.77 14.82 -0.89
N SER A 29 28.12 15.86 -0.39
CA SER A 29 27.41 15.81 0.90
C SER A 29 26.25 14.81 0.94
N PHE A 30 25.77 14.36 -0.22
CA PHE A 30 24.75 13.31 -0.34
C PHE A 30 25.31 11.90 -0.49
N SER A 31 26.63 11.69 -0.42
CA SER A 31 27.21 10.35 -0.44
C SER A 31 26.61 9.46 0.64
N CYS A 32 26.35 8.19 0.29
CA CYS A 32 25.84 7.16 1.19
C CYS A 32 26.87 6.05 1.46
N GLU A 33 28.15 6.26 1.12
CA GLU A 33 29.19 5.24 1.26
C GLU A 33 29.40 4.77 2.71
N ASP A 34 28.98 5.57 3.69
CA ASP A 34 29.01 5.25 5.11
C ASP A 34 27.81 4.43 5.61
N LEU A 35 26.76 4.24 4.79
CA LEU A 35 25.61 3.43 5.13
C LEU A 35 25.98 1.95 5.16
N LYS A 36 25.44 1.21 6.15
CA LYS A 36 25.72 -0.21 6.35
C LYS A 36 24.40 -1.00 6.47
N PRO A 37 23.72 -1.29 5.35
CA PRO A 37 22.39 -1.90 5.40
C PRO A 37 22.44 -3.42 5.56
N LEU A 38 21.53 -3.97 6.35
CA LEU A 38 21.14 -5.39 6.34
C LEU A 38 19.95 -5.56 5.38
N ILE A 39 20.12 -6.35 4.33
CA ILE A 39 19.10 -6.63 3.32
C ILE A 39 18.25 -7.82 3.77
N VAL A 40 16.96 -7.60 4.01
CA VAL A 40 15.98 -8.57 4.53
C VAL A 40 14.96 -8.95 3.45
N CYS A 41 15.31 -8.97 2.20
CA CYS A 41 14.40 -9.34 1.11
C CYS A 41 14.95 -10.48 0.27
N ARG A 42 14.11 -11.02 -0.61
CA ARG A 42 14.46 -12.14 -1.51
C ARG A 42 14.30 -11.77 -2.98
N GLY A 43 14.79 -12.67 -3.84
CA GLY A 43 14.58 -12.61 -5.28
C GLY A 43 15.21 -11.39 -5.96
N PRO A 44 14.57 -10.86 -7.01
CA PRO A 44 15.16 -9.80 -7.84
C PRO A 44 15.51 -8.53 -7.07
N ILE A 45 14.71 -8.13 -6.09
CA ILE A 45 14.97 -6.91 -5.29
C ILE A 45 16.22 -7.06 -4.43
N ARG A 46 16.53 -8.27 -3.94
CA ARG A 46 17.79 -8.50 -3.21
C ARG A 46 18.99 -8.30 -4.12
N LEU A 47 18.97 -8.91 -5.31
CA LEU A 47 20.04 -8.75 -6.28
C LEU A 47 20.21 -7.29 -6.69
N GLU A 48 19.11 -6.59 -6.92
CA GLU A 48 19.13 -5.17 -7.26
C GLU A 48 19.71 -4.32 -6.13
N ALA A 49 19.27 -4.52 -4.89
CA ALA A 49 19.80 -3.78 -3.75
C ALA A 49 21.32 -4.00 -3.60
N MET A 50 21.82 -5.24 -3.73
CA MET A 50 23.24 -5.54 -3.73
C MET A 50 23.99 -4.75 -4.81
N THR A 51 23.48 -4.80 -6.04
CA THR A 51 24.11 -4.11 -7.18
C THR A 51 24.11 -2.60 -6.99
N VAL A 52 22.97 -2.01 -6.64
CA VAL A 52 22.84 -0.55 -6.46
C VAL A 52 23.72 -0.07 -5.30
N TYR A 53 23.79 -0.80 -4.19
CA TYR A 53 24.63 -0.43 -3.06
C TYR A 53 26.12 -0.46 -3.42
N GLU A 54 26.57 -1.47 -4.16
CA GLU A 54 27.94 -1.53 -4.67
C GLU A 54 28.25 -0.36 -5.62
N GLU A 55 27.32 -0.04 -6.52
CA GLU A 55 27.44 1.11 -7.43
C GLU A 55 27.48 2.46 -6.68
N MET A 56 26.77 2.57 -5.55
CA MET A 56 26.80 3.74 -4.66
C MET A 56 28.08 3.81 -3.80
N GLY A 57 28.93 2.77 -3.83
CA GLY A 57 30.12 2.68 -2.99
C GLY A 57 29.86 2.20 -1.55
N ILE A 58 28.68 1.68 -1.28
CA ILE A 58 28.33 1.04 0.01
C ILE A 58 29.02 -0.31 0.06
N SER A 59 30.15 -0.38 0.71
CA SER A 59 31.01 -1.58 0.75
C SER A 59 30.64 -2.58 1.84
N HIS A 60 29.96 -2.13 2.89
CA HIS A 60 29.59 -2.94 4.03
C HIS A 60 28.07 -3.11 4.12
N TYR A 61 27.55 -4.18 3.51
CA TYR A 61 26.16 -4.59 3.67
C TYR A 61 26.07 -6.08 3.97
N GLY A 62 24.99 -6.50 4.61
CA GLY A 62 24.72 -7.92 4.92
C GLY A 62 23.43 -8.41 4.31
N ILE A 63 23.28 -9.72 4.25
CA ILE A 63 22.09 -10.42 3.75
C ILE A 63 21.50 -11.26 4.86
N LEU A 64 20.19 -11.13 5.09
CA LEU A 64 19.43 -12.01 5.94
C LEU A 64 18.68 -13.03 5.10
N LEU A 65 18.84 -14.32 5.40
CA LEU A 65 18.12 -15.41 4.75
C LEU A 65 17.15 -16.07 5.74
N SER A 66 15.97 -16.40 5.25
CA SER A 66 15.04 -17.29 5.92
C SER A 66 15.34 -18.73 5.53
N GLU A 67 15.41 -19.63 6.51
CA GLU A 67 15.59 -21.07 6.26
C GLU A 67 14.37 -21.68 5.56
N LYS A 68 13.16 -21.18 5.86
CA LYS A 68 11.91 -21.63 5.21
C LYS A 68 11.82 -21.26 3.74
N ASP A 69 12.29 -20.04 3.37
CA ASP A 69 12.14 -19.49 2.02
C ASP A 69 13.38 -19.71 1.14
N SER A 70 14.46 -20.22 1.71
CA SER A 70 15.69 -20.50 0.98
C SER A 70 15.72 -21.98 0.60
N ILE A 71 15.86 -22.27 -0.69
CA ILE A 71 16.26 -23.62 -1.11
C ILE A 71 17.69 -23.80 -0.62
N VAL A 72 17.83 -24.35 0.56
CA VAL A 72 19.13 -24.58 1.18
C VAL A 72 19.56 -26.01 0.88
N TYR A 73 20.23 -26.18 -0.24
CA TYR A 73 21.19 -27.29 -0.30
C TYR A 73 22.39 -26.87 0.55
N PRO A 74 22.95 -27.74 1.38
CA PRO A 74 23.98 -27.37 2.37
C PRO A 74 25.15 -26.54 1.83
N ASN A 75 25.39 -26.54 0.54
CA ASN A 75 26.52 -25.83 -0.10
C ASN A 75 26.11 -25.00 -1.32
N ALA A 76 24.83 -24.78 -1.59
CA ALA A 76 24.38 -24.01 -2.75
C ALA A 76 23.71 -22.70 -2.29
N LEU A 77 24.44 -21.61 -2.42
CA LEU A 77 23.86 -20.26 -2.35
C LEU A 77 23.17 -19.94 -3.68
N SER A 78 22.10 -19.12 -3.63
CA SER A 78 21.50 -18.57 -4.83
C SER A 78 22.55 -17.78 -5.65
N PRO A 79 22.39 -17.64 -6.98
CA PRO A 79 23.41 -17.04 -7.84
C PRO A 79 23.88 -15.67 -7.36
N GLU A 80 22.97 -14.81 -6.89
CA GLU A 80 23.30 -13.49 -6.37
C GLU A 80 24.16 -13.52 -5.09
N LEU A 81 24.00 -14.54 -4.27
CA LEU A 81 24.80 -14.71 -3.05
C LEU A 81 26.20 -15.25 -3.31
N ARG A 82 26.42 -15.87 -4.48
CA ARG A 82 27.76 -16.29 -4.91
C ARG A 82 28.64 -15.12 -5.31
N LEU A 83 28.05 -13.95 -5.56
CA LEU A 83 28.79 -12.72 -5.85
C LEU A 83 29.41 -12.10 -4.60
N LEU A 84 28.92 -12.46 -3.40
CA LEU A 84 29.53 -12.01 -2.15
C LEU A 84 30.88 -12.69 -1.94
N THR A 85 31.92 -11.87 -1.83
CA THR A 85 33.28 -12.35 -1.55
C THR A 85 33.47 -12.80 -0.10
N ASP A 86 32.59 -12.31 0.80
CA ASP A 86 32.63 -12.62 2.22
C ASP A 86 31.31 -13.22 2.68
N ASN A 87 31.30 -14.55 2.86
CA ASN A 87 30.14 -15.30 3.30
C ASN A 87 29.75 -15.05 4.78
N SER A 88 30.62 -14.37 5.57
CA SER A 88 30.29 -13.98 6.95
C SER A 88 29.19 -12.91 7.00
N ARG A 89 28.91 -12.27 5.90
CA ARG A 89 27.81 -11.29 5.75
C ARG A 89 26.44 -11.91 5.49
N VAL A 90 26.35 -13.22 5.39
CA VAL A 90 25.11 -13.96 5.18
C VAL A 90 24.62 -14.51 6.50
N HIS A 91 23.61 -13.89 7.06
CA HIS A 91 22.97 -14.28 8.32
C HIS A 91 21.71 -15.10 8.06
N ARG A 92 21.28 -15.90 9.05
CA ARG A 92 20.14 -16.79 8.91
C ARG A 92 19.17 -16.64 10.08
N VAL A 93 17.89 -16.74 9.76
CA VAL A 93 16.77 -16.85 10.70
C VAL A 93 15.86 -17.98 10.27
N PRO A 94 15.11 -18.64 11.17
CA PRO A 94 14.19 -19.72 10.79
C PRO A 94 13.15 -19.29 9.76
N ASP A 95 12.60 -18.10 9.92
CA ASP A 95 11.69 -17.43 8.99
C ASP A 95 11.76 -15.89 9.22
N TYR A 96 11.09 -15.09 8.36
CA TYR A 96 11.13 -13.63 8.48
C TYR A 96 10.06 -13.05 9.43
N THR A 97 8.98 -13.78 9.73
CA THR A 97 7.78 -13.20 10.34
C THR A 97 7.35 -13.86 11.64
N GLY A 98 7.77 -15.11 11.90
CA GLY A 98 7.16 -15.93 12.95
C GLY A 98 5.76 -16.45 12.58
N ALA A 99 5.30 -17.50 13.24
CA ALA A 99 3.99 -18.10 13.03
C ALA A 99 2.96 -17.65 14.08
N SER A 100 3.41 -17.12 15.22
CA SER A 100 2.58 -16.54 16.28
C SER A 100 3.01 -15.10 16.58
N LYS A 101 2.23 -14.41 17.41
CA LYS A 101 2.55 -13.04 17.85
C LYS A 101 3.86 -13.02 18.67
N GLU A 102 4.04 -14.01 19.52
CA GLU A 102 5.23 -14.18 20.35
C GLU A 102 6.46 -14.44 19.49
N GLU A 103 6.39 -15.39 18.55
CA GLU A 103 7.46 -15.67 17.58
C GLU A 103 7.79 -14.47 16.71
N ARG A 104 6.79 -13.67 16.34
CA ARG A 104 7.01 -12.43 15.59
C ARG A 104 7.83 -11.42 16.39
N VAL A 105 7.50 -11.19 17.66
CA VAL A 105 8.26 -10.30 18.54
C VAL A 105 9.70 -10.81 18.71
N GLU A 106 9.88 -12.11 18.92
CA GLU A 106 11.20 -12.74 19.00
C GLU A 106 11.99 -12.53 17.71
N ARG A 107 11.35 -12.71 16.54
CA ARG A 107 11.99 -12.56 15.24
C ARG A 107 12.43 -11.12 14.97
N ILE A 108 11.60 -10.14 15.31
CA ILE A 108 11.95 -8.72 15.24
C ILE A 108 13.21 -8.45 16.09
N GLY A 109 13.21 -8.92 17.33
CA GLY A 109 14.36 -8.79 18.22
C GLY A 109 15.63 -9.45 17.66
N GLN A 110 15.51 -10.65 17.09
CA GLN A 110 16.62 -11.37 16.47
C GLN A 110 17.21 -10.65 15.26
N ILE A 111 16.36 -10.09 14.38
CA ILE A 111 16.81 -9.33 13.20
C ILE A 111 17.58 -8.07 13.64
N ILE A 112 17.06 -7.35 14.62
CA ILE A 112 17.70 -6.15 15.18
C ILE A 112 19.02 -6.50 15.84
N GLN A 113 19.08 -7.61 16.58
CA GLN A 113 20.30 -8.06 17.23
C GLN A 113 21.39 -8.44 16.21
N ILE A 114 21.01 -9.16 15.14
CA ILE A 114 21.92 -9.48 14.03
C ILE A 114 22.48 -8.20 13.42
N ALA A 115 21.65 -7.18 13.21
CA ALA A 115 22.09 -5.90 12.66
C ALA A 115 23.12 -5.23 13.58
N LYS A 116 22.85 -5.16 14.87
CA LYS A 116 23.76 -4.53 15.87
C LYS A 116 25.07 -5.29 16.03
N ASP A 117 25.02 -6.60 16.16
CA ASP A 117 26.23 -7.43 16.41
C ASP A 117 27.20 -7.41 15.24
N ASN A 118 26.69 -7.14 14.02
CA ASN A 118 27.50 -7.10 12.81
C ASN A 118 27.75 -5.65 12.30
N GLY A 119 27.40 -4.65 13.09
CA GLY A 119 27.68 -3.23 12.79
C GLY A 119 26.88 -2.66 11.62
N TYR A 120 25.72 -3.22 11.29
CA TYR A 120 24.78 -2.63 10.35
C TYR A 120 24.01 -1.50 11.04
N ASP A 121 23.84 -0.38 10.35
CA ASP A 121 23.15 0.81 10.87
C ASP A 121 21.80 1.08 10.20
N ALA A 122 21.45 0.24 9.21
CA ALA A 122 20.18 0.33 8.47
C ALA A 122 19.61 -1.06 8.15
N ILE A 123 18.30 -1.14 7.92
CA ILE A 123 17.61 -2.34 7.45
C ILE A 123 16.81 -2.00 6.19
N PHE A 124 16.98 -2.81 5.13
CA PHE A 124 16.21 -2.75 3.90
C PHE A 124 15.37 -4.01 3.75
N ALA A 125 14.05 -3.87 3.89
CA ALA A 125 13.12 -5.00 3.80
C ALA A 125 12.61 -5.29 2.37
N GLY A 126 12.81 -4.36 1.43
CA GLY A 126 12.38 -4.52 0.05
C GLY A 126 10.87 -4.67 -0.09
N TYR A 127 10.41 -5.87 -0.42
CA TYR A 127 8.98 -6.21 -0.56
C TYR A 127 8.64 -7.53 0.15
N GLY A 128 7.34 -7.69 0.45
CA GLY A 128 6.83 -8.86 1.16
C GLY A 128 7.25 -8.92 2.63
N PHE A 129 7.02 -10.05 3.27
CA PHE A 129 7.36 -10.28 4.69
C PHE A 129 6.92 -9.12 5.60
N MET A 130 7.86 -8.49 6.32
CA MET A 130 7.63 -7.38 7.23
C MET A 130 7.90 -6.00 6.61
N ALA A 131 7.97 -5.89 5.28
CA ALA A 131 8.25 -4.61 4.61
C ALA A 131 7.17 -3.54 4.86
N GLU A 132 5.93 -3.95 5.17
CA GLU A 132 4.78 -3.09 5.47
C GLU A 132 4.31 -3.23 6.93
N ASP A 133 5.20 -3.68 7.80
CA ASP A 133 4.90 -3.97 9.20
C ASP A 133 5.33 -2.79 10.08
N ASP A 134 4.36 -2.00 10.55
CA ASP A 134 4.59 -0.82 11.35
C ASP A 134 5.22 -1.11 12.73
N GLU A 135 5.00 -2.30 13.32
CA GLU A 135 5.63 -2.70 14.57
C GLU A 135 7.11 -3.07 14.36
N PHE A 136 7.42 -3.73 13.24
CA PHE A 136 8.80 -4.03 12.85
C PHE A 136 9.60 -2.74 12.61
N VAL A 137 9.03 -1.82 11.84
CA VAL A 137 9.69 -0.53 11.55
C VAL A 137 9.86 0.29 12.82
N ALA A 138 8.85 0.35 13.70
CA ALA A 138 8.97 1.03 14.99
C ALA A 138 10.09 0.45 15.85
N ALA A 139 10.19 -0.88 15.92
CA ALA A 139 11.24 -1.54 16.70
C ALA A 139 12.66 -1.26 16.15
N ILE A 140 12.80 -1.13 14.82
CA ILE A 140 14.06 -0.72 14.16
C ILE A 140 14.42 0.71 14.57
N GLU A 141 13.45 1.63 14.49
CA GLU A 141 13.63 3.04 14.85
C GLU A 141 13.95 3.22 16.35
N ASP A 142 13.23 2.51 17.23
CA ASP A 142 13.49 2.49 18.67
C ASP A 142 14.87 1.91 19.03
N ALA A 143 15.38 1.01 18.20
CA ALA A 143 16.72 0.44 18.34
C ALA A 143 17.85 1.39 17.88
N GLY A 144 17.51 2.57 17.33
CA GLY A 144 18.44 3.55 16.78
C GLY A 144 19.00 3.19 15.39
N LEU A 145 18.35 2.25 14.70
CA LEU A 145 18.68 1.86 13.32
C LEU A 145 17.81 2.62 12.33
N LYS A 146 18.32 2.80 11.11
CA LYS A 146 17.54 3.38 10.00
C LYS A 146 16.72 2.29 9.30
N PHE A 147 15.48 2.59 8.93
CA PHE A 147 14.73 1.78 8.00
C PHE A 147 14.81 2.38 6.59
N VAL A 148 15.27 1.61 5.61
CA VAL A 148 15.32 2.01 4.20
C VAL A 148 13.95 1.74 3.59
N GLY A 149 13.00 2.61 3.91
CA GLY A 149 11.59 2.51 3.61
C GLY A 149 10.81 3.61 4.33
N PRO A 150 9.47 3.65 4.22
CA PRO A 150 8.62 4.57 4.98
C PRO A 150 8.73 4.30 6.48
N CYS A 151 8.72 5.36 7.30
CA CYS A 151 8.77 5.26 8.75
C CYS A 151 7.51 4.60 9.34
N ALA A 152 7.58 4.16 10.59
CA ALA A 152 6.47 3.48 11.26
C ALA A 152 5.19 4.32 11.30
N ALA A 153 5.28 5.64 11.43
CA ALA A 153 4.12 6.52 11.41
C ALA A 153 3.43 6.53 10.04
N THR A 154 4.21 6.62 8.96
CA THR A 154 3.70 6.53 7.57
C THR A 154 3.10 5.15 7.30
N GLN A 155 3.76 4.08 7.75
CA GLN A 155 3.25 2.71 7.62
C GLN A 155 1.87 2.54 8.27
N ARG A 156 1.67 3.08 9.47
CA ARG A 156 0.36 3.07 10.15
C ARG A 156 -0.69 3.87 9.41
N GLY A 157 -0.37 5.11 9.03
CA GLY A 157 -1.32 6.03 8.41
C GLY A 157 -1.73 5.67 6.99
N ALA A 158 -0.85 5.04 6.22
CA ALA A 158 -1.06 4.69 4.82
C ALA A 158 -1.32 3.20 4.57
N GLY A 159 -0.75 2.30 5.39
CA GLY A 159 -0.84 0.85 5.18
C GLY A 159 -2.12 0.23 5.71
N LYS A 160 -2.76 0.81 6.73
CA LYS A 160 -4.04 0.30 7.26
C LYS A 160 -5.19 0.81 6.41
N LYS A 161 -5.93 -0.10 5.75
CA LYS A 161 -6.96 0.23 4.75
C LYS A 161 -8.01 1.22 5.23
N ASP A 162 -8.47 1.11 6.48
CA ASP A 162 -9.47 2.00 7.07
C ASP A 162 -8.89 3.39 7.41
N GLU A 163 -7.67 3.45 7.92
CA GLU A 163 -6.96 4.72 8.16
C GLU A 163 -6.61 5.41 6.86
N ALA A 164 -6.08 4.67 5.89
CA ALA A 164 -5.78 5.17 4.55
C ALA A 164 -7.02 5.75 3.86
N LYS A 165 -8.16 5.06 3.94
CA LYS A 165 -9.42 5.56 3.35
C LYS A 165 -9.92 6.82 4.06
N ARG A 166 -9.82 6.91 5.40
CA ARG A 166 -10.16 8.14 6.13
C ARG A 166 -9.26 9.31 5.75
N THR A 167 -7.95 9.07 5.66
CA THR A 167 -6.99 10.08 5.19
C THR A 167 -7.32 10.50 3.76
N ALA A 168 -7.56 9.55 2.85
CA ALA A 168 -7.93 9.81 1.47
C ALA A 168 -9.15 10.76 1.38
N LEU A 169 -10.21 10.45 2.13
CA LEU A 169 -11.42 11.30 2.18
C LEU A 169 -11.12 12.69 2.74
N SER A 170 -10.28 12.81 3.77
CA SER A 170 -9.95 14.09 4.40
C SER A 170 -9.20 15.06 3.49
N VAL A 171 -8.51 14.53 2.47
CA VAL A 171 -7.74 15.31 1.48
C VAL A 171 -8.35 15.27 0.08
N ASN A 172 -9.63 14.94 -0.02
CA ASN A 172 -10.38 14.89 -1.28
C ASN A 172 -9.76 13.97 -2.34
N VAL A 173 -9.37 12.77 -1.92
CA VAL A 173 -9.01 11.68 -2.83
C VAL A 173 -10.27 10.92 -3.21
N SER A 174 -10.40 10.59 -4.49
CA SER A 174 -11.51 9.81 -5.02
C SER A 174 -11.50 8.39 -4.47
N VAL A 175 -12.46 8.03 -3.65
CA VAL A 175 -12.62 6.67 -3.10
C VAL A 175 -13.88 6.01 -3.66
N THR A 176 -13.92 4.67 -3.66
CA THR A 176 -15.14 3.94 -4.04
C THR A 176 -16.30 4.40 -3.16
N PRO A 177 -17.40 4.90 -3.75
CA PRO A 177 -18.58 5.27 -2.98
C PRO A 177 -19.09 4.10 -2.14
N GLY A 178 -19.33 4.35 -0.87
CA GLY A 178 -19.74 3.27 0.01
C GLY A 178 -20.03 3.73 1.43
N ILE A 179 -20.43 2.78 2.24
CA ILE A 179 -20.72 2.93 3.65
C ILE A 179 -19.78 2.00 4.41
N ASP A 180 -18.80 2.62 5.04
CA ASP A 180 -17.88 1.92 5.90
C ASP A 180 -18.49 1.73 7.29
N ASN A 181 -18.02 0.73 8.02
CA ASN A 181 -18.44 0.51 9.41
C ASN A 181 -19.97 0.32 9.61
N VAL A 182 -20.63 -0.45 8.73
CA VAL A 182 -22.04 -0.77 8.90
C VAL A 182 -22.30 -1.43 10.26
N THR A 183 -21.35 -2.19 10.73
CA THR A 183 -21.39 -2.84 12.05
C THR A 183 -21.40 -1.82 13.21
N ALA A 184 -20.59 -0.75 13.11
CA ALA A 184 -20.64 0.33 14.09
C ALA A 184 -21.98 1.10 14.02
N ARG A 185 -22.56 1.25 12.83
CA ARG A 185 -23.92 1.81 12.66
C ARG A 185 -24.98 0.92 13.31
N THR A 186 -24.83 -0.41 13.24
CA THR A 186 -25.70 -1.36 13.94
C THR A 186 -25.66 -1.12 15.45
N MET A 187 -24.47 -0.95 16.01
CA MET A 187 -24.31 -0.61 17.42
C MET A 187 -24.95 0.73 17.78
N LEU A 188 -24.80 1.77 16.95
CA LEU A 188 -25.41 3.07 17.17
C LEU A 188 -26.95 3.05 17.10
N THR A 189 -27.53 2.12 16.34
CA THR A 189 -28.99 1.93 16.34
C THR A 189 -29.50 1.48 17.71
N LYS A 190 -28.70 0.69 18.45
CA LYS A 190 -29.06 0.25 19.82
C LYS A 190 -28.63 1.28 20.88
N HIS A 191 -27.50 1.95 20.69
CA HIS A 191 -26.84 2.84 21.63
C HIS A 191 -26.53 4.20 20.96
N PRO A 192 -27.54 5.07 20.78
CA PRO A 192 -27.44 6.23 19.88
C PRO A 192 -26.68 7.43 20.47
N SER A 193 -26.17 7.33 21.69
CA SER A 193 -25.43 8.42 22.33
C SER A 193 -24.12 7.96 22.94
N ARG A 194 -23.21 8.91 23.19
CA ARG A 194 -21.93 8.64 23.86
C ARG A 194 -22.14 8.00 25.24
N GLU A 195 -23.09 8.51 25.99
CA GLU A 195 -23.44 8.01 27.34
C GLU A 195 -23.89 6.55 27.26
N ALA A 196 -24.74 6.22 26.29
CA ALA A 196 -25.19 4.84 26.04
C ALA A 196 -24.02 3.91 25.66
N LEU A 197 -23.12 4.37 24.81
CA LEU A 197 -21.92 3.62 24.41
C LEU A 197 -20.98 3.38 25.62
N LEU A 198 -20.72 4.39 26.42
CA LEU A 198 -19.89 4.26 27.63
C LEU A 198 -20.53 3.37 28.69
N ALA A 199 -21.87 3.38 28.78
CA ALA A 199 -22.60 2.47 29.67
C ALA A 199 -22.38 1.00 29.28
N VAL A 200 -22.34 0.68 27.98
CA VAL A 200 -21.99 -0.68 27.46
C VAL A 200 -20.57 -1.07 27.88
N VAL A 201 -19.58 -0.18 27.70
CA VAL A 201 -18.19 -0.44 28.11
C VAL A 201 -18.13 -0.83 29.60
N LYS A 202 -18.87 -0.10 30.46
CA LYS A 202 -18.92 -0.36 31.90
C LYS A 202 -19.65 -1.66 32.22
N ALA A 203 -20.84 -1.85 31.63
CA ALA A 203 -21.67 -3.03 31.89
C ALA A 203 -20.98 -4.33 31.49
N GLU A 204 -20.34 -4.32 30.33
CA GLU A 204 -19.66 -5.48 29.78
C GLU A 204 -18.19 -5.59 30.22
N GLY A 205 -17.67 -4.64 31.00
CA GLY A 205 -16.30 -4.64 31.49
C GLY A 205 -15.26 -4.72 30.34
N LEU A 206 -15.46 -3.93 29.29
CA LEU A 206 -14.56 -3.90 28.12
C LEU A 206 -13.28 -3.12 28.41
N LYS A 207 -12.15 -3.64 27.93
CA LYS A 207 -10.86 -2.97 28.06
C LYS A 207 -10.64 -2.02 26.88
N CYS A 208 -11.13 -0.80 26.97
CA CYS A 208 -10.91 0.24 25.98
C CYS A 208 -9.85 1.23 26.48
N ASP A 209 -9.11 1.83 25.54
CA ASP A 209 -8.16 2.89 25.87
C ASP A 209 -8.91 4.11 26.44
N LYS A 210 -8.54 4.52 27.66
CA LYS A 210 -9.13 5.69 28.34
C LYS A 210 -9.00 6.97 27.53
N LYS A 211 -7.89 7.16 26.79
CA LYS A 211 -7.69 8.33 25.95
C LYS A 211 -8.77 8.44 24.87
N ILE A 212 -9.15 7.30 24.28
CA ILE A 212 -10.22 7.21 23.26
C ILE A 212 -11.58 7.47 23.89
N LEU A 213 -11.86 6.86 25.05
CA LEU A 213 -13.14 7.04 25.74
C LEU A 213 -13.36 8.49 26.20
N ASP A 214 -12.28 9.17 26.61
CA ASP A 214 -12.31 10.54 27.15
C ASP A 214 -12.23 11.61 26.04
N ASP A 215 -11.88 11.23 24.79
CA ASP A 215 -11.80 12.15 23.66
C ASP A 215 -13.20 12.61 23.21
N LYS A 216 -13.61 13.79 23.66
CA LYS A 216 -14.89 14.40 23.29
C LYS A 216 -15.00 14.83 21.82
N LYS A 217 -13.88 14.91 21.11
CA LYS A 217 -13.84 15.25 19.68
C LYS A 217 -14.08 14.04 18.78
N LEU A 218 -13.87 12.82 19.29
CA LEU A 218 -14.10 11.60 18.57
C LEU A 218 -15.60 11.45 18.27
N ASP A 219 -15.96 11.25 17.00
CA ASP A 219 -17.34 11.02 16.59
C ASP A 219 -17.89 9.69 17.12
N LEU A 220 -19.23 9.58 17.16
CA LEU A 220 -19.89 8.40 17.72
C LEU A 220 -19.62 7.11 16.93
N LEU A 221 -19.47 7.22 15.61
CA LEU A 221 -19.21 6.05 14.75
C LEU A 221 -17.82 5.47 15.02
N SER A 222 -16.83 6.33 15.13
CA SER A 222 -15.47 5.95 15.51
C SER A 222 -15.41 5.36 16.91
N LEU A 223 -16.09 5.99 17.89
CA LEU A 223 -16.17 5.47 19.25
C LEU A 223 -16.82 4.08 19.30
N ALA A 224 -17.94 3.89 18.58
CA ALA A 224 -18.60 2.58 18.47
C ALA A 224 -17.67 1.52 17.85
N GLY A 225 -16.88 1.89 16.84
CA GLY A 225 -15.88 1.02 16.23
C GLY A 225 -14.82 0.54 17.22
N HIS A 226 -14.25 1.45 18.04
CA HIS A 226 -13.28 1.09 19.08
C HIS A 226 -13.86 0.17 20.16
N ILE A 227 -15.10 0.43 20.57
CA ILE A 227 -15.80 -0.41 21.56
C ILE A 227 -16.06 -1.81 20.99
N LEU A 228 -16.45 -1.92 19.72
CA LEU A 228 -16.62 -3.19 19.03
C LEU A 228 -15.31 -3.98 18.96
N MET A 229 -14.17 -3.35 18.65
CA MET A 229 -12.88 -4.03 18.66
C MET A 229 -12.57 -4.62 20.03
N ALA A 230 -12.75 -3.85 21.11
CA ALA A 230 -12.57 -4.35 22.45
C ALA A 230 -13.55 -5.48 22.84
N SER A 231 -14.77 -5.49 22.27
CA SER A 231 -15.72 -6.58 22.48
C SER A 231 -15.28 -7.88 21.77
N TYR A 232 -14.72 -7.77 20.55
CA TYR A 232 -14.21 -8.93 19.81
C TYR A 232 -12.98 -9.56 20.50
N GLU A 233 -12.08 -8.73 21.05
CA GLU A 233 -10.95 -9.22 21.86
C GLU A 233 -11.43 -9.99 23.11
N LYS A 234 -12.58 -9.64 23.65
CA LYS A 234 -13.22 -10.34 24.78
C LYS A 234 -14.07 -11.54 24.34
N GLY A 235 -14.26 -11.76 23.04
CA GLY A 235 -15.15 -12.80 22.48
C GLY A 235 -16.63 -12.50 22.74
N LEU A 236 -17.02 -11.21 22.82
CA LEU A 236 -18.37 -10.79 23.15
C LEU A 236 -19.05 -10.12 21.96
N ASP A 237 -20.28 -10.57 21.64
CA ASP A 237 -21.13 -9.95 20.64
C ASP A 237 -22.06 -8.90 21.25
N LEU A 238 -21.94 -7.64 20.82
CA LEU A 238 -22.79 -6.52 21.29
C LEU A 238 -24.07 -6.36 20.47
N PHE A 239 -24.23 -7.10 19.39
CA PHE A 239 -25.40 -7.13 18.51
C PHE A 239 -25.63 -8.54 17.99
N SER A 240 -26.85 -8.84 17.57
CA SER A 240 -27.19 -10.11 16.91
C SER A 240 -26.90 -10.05 15.42
N MET A 241 -26.77 -11.22 14.76
CA MET A 241 -26.63 -11.30 13.31
C MET A 241 -27.88 -10.80 12.58
N ASP A 242 -29.06 -10.86 13.20
CA ASP A 242 -30.30 -10.32 12.62
C ASP A 242 -30.28 -8.79 12.64
N GLU A 243 -29.83 -8.16 13.72
CA GLU A 243 -29.65 -6.72 13.80
C GLU A 243 -28.64 -6.21 12.76
N LEU A 244 -27.50 -6.89 12.60
CA LEU A 244 -26.51 -6.56 11.58
C LEU A 244 -27.08 -6.73 10.17
N GLY A 245 -27.78 -7.84 9.91
CA GLY A 245 -28.41 -8.11 8.62
C GLY A 245 -29.42 -7.03 8.23
N ALA A 246 -30.30 -6.64 9.17
CA ALA A 246 -31.27 -5.56 8.95
C ALA A 246 -30.61 -4.20 8.66
N GLN A 247 -29.50 -3.87 9.36
CA GLN A 247 -28.77 -2.64 9.09
C GLN A 247 -28.10 -2.68 7.71
N VAL A 248 -27.48 -3.81 7.32
CA VAL A 248 -26.85 -3.95 6.01
C VAL A 248 -27.90 -3.86 4.89
N GLU A 249 -29.07 -4.50 5.04
CA GLU A 249 -30.16 -4.36 4.08
C GLU A 249 -30.59 -2.91 3.89
N LYS A 250 -30.77 -2.16 4.99
CA LYS A 250 -31.09 -0.75 4.98
C LYS A 250 -30.04 0.08 4.21
N GLU A 251 -28.75 -0.18 4.44
CA GLU A 251 -27.67 0.54 3.76
C GLU A 251 -27.60 0.14 2.27
N CYS A 252 -27.86 -1.12 1.92
CA CYS A 252 -27.98 -1.55 0.53
C CYS A 252 -29.12 -0.83 -0.20
N VAL A 253 -30.28 -0.67 0.42
CA VAL A 253 -31.39 0.12 -0.14
C VAL A 253 -30.97 1.56 -0.39
N ALA A 254 -30.30 2.19 0.55
CA ALA A 254 -29.79 3.57 0.39
C ALA A 254 -28.80 3.69 -0.77
N MET A 255 -27.88 2.74 -0.89
CA MET A 255 -26.90 2.69 -1.99
C MET A 255 -27.58 2.47 -3.35
N PHE A 256 -28.53 1.55 -3.47
CA PHE A 256 -29.26 1.32 -4.73
C PHE A 256 -30.08 2.55 -5.15
N LYS A 257 -30.62 3.31 -4.20
CA LYS A 257 -31.31 4.59 -4.48
C LYS A 257 -30.34 5.67 -4.97
N SER A 258 -29.14 5.71 -4.39
CA SER A 258 -28.11 6.67 -4.78
C SER A 258 -27.45 6.35 -6.13
N TYR A 259 -27.39 5.06 -6.48
CA TYR A 259 -26.75 4.55 -7.70
C TYR A 259 -27.70 3.60 -8.46
N PRO A 260 -28.76 4.12 -9.10
CA PRO A 260 -29.74 3.31 -9.82
C PRO A 260 -29.08 2.48 -10.93
N GLY A 261 -29.41 1.20 -11.00
CA GLY A 261 -28.87 0.29 -12.01
C GLY A 261 -27.43 -0.22 -11.75
N ALA A 262 -26.80 0.18 -10.66
CA ALA A 262 -25.51 -0.34 -10.26
C ALA A 262 -25.65 -1.60 -9.38
N ARG A 263 -24.58 -2.41 -9.35
CA ARG A 263 -24.43 -3.47 -8.34
C ARG A 263 -23.71 -2.92 -7.11
N ILE A 264 -23.90 -3.58 -6.00
CA ILE A 264 -23.28 -3.24 -4.73
C ILE A 264 -22.44 -4.42 -4.27
N ARG A 265 -21.29 -4.13 -3.67
CA ARG A 265 -20.38 -5.10 -3.10
C ARG A 265 -20.42 -5.02 -1.58
N LEU A 266 -20.69 -6.16 -0.97
CA LEU A 266 -20.59 -6.37 0.47
C LEU A 266 -19.24 -7.00 0.78
N LYS A 267 -18.50 -6.44 1.73
CA LYS A 267 -17.19 -6.96 2.15
C LYS A 267 -17.11 -7.05 3.67
N ALA A 268 -16.43 -8.10 4.18
CA ALA A 268 -15.94 -8.11 5.55
C ALA A 268 -14.52 -7.54 5.60
N ILE A 269 -14.22 -6.78 6.64
CA ILE A 269 -12.84 -6.32 6.92
C ILE A 269 -12.03 -7.56 7.32
N GLY A 270 -10.87 -7.75 6.68
CA GLY A 270 -10.06 -8.95 6.83
C GLY A 270 -10.28 -9.99 5.74
N GLY A 271 -11.24 -9.82 4.85
CA GLY A 271 -11.31 -10.56 3.59
C GLY A 271 -10.20 -10.11 2.64
N GLY A 272 -9.52 -11.05 1.99
CA GLY A 272 -8.49 -10.79 0.99
C GLY A 272 -8.52 -11.86 -0.09
N GLY A 273 -7.88 -11.63 -1.24
CA GLY A 273 -7.82 -12.62 -2.30
C GLY A 273 -9.19 -13.01 -2.86
N GLY A 274 -10.12 -12.05 -3.00
CA GLY A 274 -11.48 -12.33 -3.49
C GLY A 274 -12.42 -12.99 -2.48
N LYS A 275 -11.95 -13.36 -1.28
CA LYS A 275 -12.73 -13.99 -0.22
C LYS A 275 -13.39 -12.97 0.71
N GLY A 276 -14.46 -13.37 1.38
CA GLY A 276 -15.20 -12.49 2.30
C GLY A 276 -15.94 -11.35 1.61
N GLN A 277 -16.42 -11.55 0.38
CA GLN A 277 -17.18 -10.56 -0.38
C GLN A 277 -18.32 -11.19 -1.20
N ARG A 278 -19.41 -10.43 -1.38
CA ARG A 278 -20.56 -10.81 -2.22
C ARG A 278 -21.04 -9.59 -3.01
N ILE A 279 -21.64 -9.84 -4.16
CA ILE A 279 -22.18 -8.80 -5.04
C ILE A 279 -23.71 -8.95 -5.11
N LEU A 280 -24.42 -7.85 -4.86
CA LEU A 280 -25.88 -7.76 -4.89
C LEU A 280 -26.34 -6.89 -6.06
N GLY A 281 -27.62 -7.03 -6.42
CA GLY A 281 -28.29 -6.13 -7.36
C GLY A 281 -28.19 -6.54 -8.83
N ALA A 282 -27.80 -7.77 -9.16
CA ALA A 282 -27.76 -8.25 -10.55
C ALA A 282 -29.12 -8.05 -11.27
N SER A 283 -30.23 -8.20 -10.55
CA SER A 283 -31.58 -8.01 -11.09
C SER A 283 -31.92 -6.55 -11.46
N LEU A 284 -31.13 -5.59 -10.98
CA LEU A 284 -31.32 -4.15 -11.26
C LEU A 284 -30.59 -3.68 -12.52
N LEU A 285 -29.59 -4.42 -13.01
CA LEU A 285 -28.78 -4.06 -14.18
C LEU A 285 -29.62 -3.89 -15.47
N THR A 286 -30.68 -4.67 -15.59
CA THR A 286 -31.55 -4.63 -16.78
C THR A 286 -32.69 -3.60 -16.67
N LYS A 287 -32.80 -2.94 -15.51
CA LYS A 287 -33.89 -1.99 -15.23
C LYS A 287 -33.39 -0.55 -15.36
N LYS A 288 -33.91 0.17 -16.35
CA LYS A 288 -33.56 1.59 -16.59
C LYS A 288 -33.97 2.50 -15.43
N ASN A 289 -35.12 2.20 -14.79
CA ASN A 289 -35.64 2.93 -13.63
C ASN A 289 -36.20 1.90 -12.65
N PRO A 290 -35.38 1.34 -11.72
CA PRO A 290 -35.87 0.39 -10.74
C PRO A 290 -36.86 1.04 -9.75
N THR A 291 -37.96 0.35 -9.46
CA THR A 291 -38.93 0.80 -8.46
C THR A 291 -38.42 0.51 -7.04
N ASP A 292 -39.02 1.13 -6.01
CA ASP A 292 -38.74 0.81 -4.61
C ASP A 292 -38.93 -0.68 -4.30
N ALA A 293 -39.92 -1.33 -4.91
CA ALA A 293 -40.16 -2.77 -4.77
C ALA A 293 -38.99 -3.60 -5.35
N ASP A 294 -38.44 -3.19 -6.50
CA ASP A 294 -37.29 -3.82 -7.11
C ASP A 294 -36.04 -3.68 -6.24
N ILE A 295 -35.80 -2.47 -5.71
CA ILE A 295 -34.69 -2.15 -4.84
C ILE A 295 -34.78 -2.97 -3.55
N ASN A 296 -35.92 -2.97 -2.88
CA ASN A 296 -36.13 -3.74 -1.64
C ASN A 296 -35.93 -5.24 -1.89
N LYS A 297 -36.45 -5.77 -3.00
CA LYS A 297 -36.23 -7.17 -3.38
C LYS A 297 -34.75 -7.48 -3.64
N ALA A 298 -33.99 -6.57 -4.26
CA ALA A 298 -32.56 -6.77 -4.48
C ALA A 298 -31.76 -6.71 -3.17
N ALA A 299 -32.16 -5.87 -2.23
CA ALA A 299 -31.51 -5.72 -0.93
C ALA A 299 -31.86 -6.85 0.06
N SER A 300 -33.02 -7.50 -0.07
CA SER A 300 -33.51 -8.51 0.88
C SER A 300 -32.63 -9.77 1.01
N THR A 301 -31.70 -9.99 0.08
CA THR A 301 -30.69 -11.06 0.16
C THR A 301 -29.48 -10.69 1.00
N ALA A 302 -29.30 -9.42 1.34
CA ALA A 302 -28.13 -8.94 2.05
C ALA A 302 -27.93 -9.57 3.45
N PRO A 303 -28.97 -9.80 4.28
CA PRO A 303 -28.81 -10.43 5.58
C PRO A 303 -28.18 -11.82 5.53
N GLU A 304 -28.56 -12.65 4.55
CA GLU A 304 -27.99 -13.98 4.36
C GLU A 304 -26.52 -13.88 3.87
N MET A 305 -26.26 -13.05 2.88
CA MET A 305 -24.92 -12.83 2.35
C MET A 305 -23.93 -12.32 3.41
N VAL A 306 -24.36 -11.48 4.34
CA VAL A 306 -23.52 -11.04 5.48
C VAL A 306 -23.10 -12.23 6.33
N ARG A 307 -24.04 -13.15 6.63
CA ARG A 307 -23.71 -14.36 7.41
C ARG A 307 -22.67 -15.22 6.69
N GLU A 308 -22.87 -15.45 5.39
CA GLU A 308 -21.92 -16.22 4.57
C GLU A 308 -20.53 -15.59 4.55
N VAL A 309 -20.46 -14.27 4.29
CA VAL A 309 -19.21 -13.50 4.21
C VAL A 309 -18.43 -13.58 5.54
N LEU A 310 -19.11 -13.40 6.68
CA LEU A 310 -18.47 -13.46 7.99
C LEU A 310 -18.03 -14.88 8.37
N LEU A 311 -18.81 -15.91 8.01
CA LEU A 311 -18.42 -17.31 8.20
C LEU A 311 -17.18 -17.67 7.36
N GLU A 312 -17.12 -17.20 6.11
CA GLU A 312 -15.99 -17.42 5.22
C GLU A 312 -14.70 -16.80 5.78
N VAL A 313 -14.76 -15.56 6.28
CA VAL A 313 -13.61 -14.87 6.87
C VAL A 313 -13.16 -15.56 8.15
N LYS A 314 -14.07 -15.96 9.01
CA LYS A 314 -13.78 -16.70 10.24
C LYS A 314 -13.10 -18.04 9.93
N ALA A 315 -13.57 -18.77 8.95
CA ALA A 315 -12.99 -20.06 8.53
C ALA A 315 -11.55 -19.93 7.96
N ASN A 316 -11.19 -18.75 7.45
CA ASN A 316 -9.84 -18.46 6.93
C ASN A 316 -8.87 -17.93 8.00
N GLY A 317 -9.23 -17.95 9.29
CA GLY A 317 -8.32 -17.61 10.40
C GLY A 317 -8.10 -16.11 10.66
N VAL A 318 -8.94 -15.24 10.09
CA VAL A 318 -8.83 -13.77 10.27
C VAL A 318 -9.42 -13.28 11.60
N GLY A 319 -9.87 -14.20 12.49
CA GLY A 319 -10.48 -13.87 13.77
C GLY A 319 -11.97 -13.55 13.67
N ASP A 320 -12.55 -13.09 14.79
CA ASP A 320 -14.00 -12.80 14.92
C ASP A 320 -14.38 -11.34 14.62
N ASN A 321 -13.58 -10.63 13.83
CA ASN A 321 -13.90 -9.26 13.43
C ASN A 321 -15.12 -9.26 12.49
N LYS A 322 -16.26 -8.73 12.99
CA LYS A 322 -17.55 -8.68 12.26
C LYS A 322 -17.76 -7.34 11.55
N ASN A 323 -16.70 -6.58 11.29
CA ASN A 323 -16.83 -5.34 10.54
C ASN A 323 -17.15 -5.60 9.07
N VAL A 324 -18.24 -4.96 8.62
CA VAL A 324 -18.78 -5.08 7.26
C VAL A 324 -18.89 -3.70 6.63
N LEU A 325 -18.57 -3.63 5.36
CA LEU A 325 -18.75 -2.46 4.53
C LEU A 325 -19.62 -2.78 3.30
N VAL A 326 -20.32 -1.77 2.80
CA VAL A 326 -21.17 -1.82 1.62
C VAL A 326 -20.66 -0.76 0.64
N GLU A 327 -20.25 -1.14 -0.56
CA GLU A 327 -19.69 -0.22 -1.53
C GLU A 327 -20.25 -0.45 -2.95
N LEU A 328 -20.13 0.55 -3.79
CA LEU A 328 -20.46 0.43 -5.20
C LEU A 328 -19.57 -0.63 -5.86
N ASN A 329 -20.18 -1.58 -6.60
CA ASN A 329 -19.39 -2.51 -7.40
C ASN A 329 -18.99 -1.83 -8.71
N ILE A 330 -17.69 -1.67 -8.92
CA ILE A 330 -17.13 -1.12 -10.15
C ILE A 330 -17.00 -2.26 -11.16
N GLU A 331 -17.57 -2.11 -12.36
CA GLU A 331 -17.79 -3.22 -13.30
C GLU A 331 -16.65 -3.42 -14.31
N GLN A 332 -16.27 -2.36 -14.99
CA GLN A 332 -15.24 -2.42 -16.04
C GLN A 332 -13.96 -1.81 -15.51
N THR A 333 -13.19 -2.62 -14.81
CA THR A 333 -12.05 -2.12 -14.06
C THR A 333 -10.73 -2.33 -14.80
N ARG A 334 -9.93 -1.25 -14.85
CA ARG A 334 -8.48 -1.32 -15.04
C ARG A 334 -7.81 -1.11 -13.69
N HIS A 335 -6.72 -1.80 -13.47
CA HIS A 335 -5.88 -1.61 -12.30
C HIS A 335 -4.72 -0.69 -12.68
N ASN A 336 -4.78 0.54 -12.25
CA ASN A 336 -3.73 1.52 -12.46
C ASN A 336 -3.16 1.95 -11.11
N GLU A 337 -1.88 2.27 -11.11
CA GLU A 337 -1.18 2.69 -9.90
C GLU A 337 -0.23 3.84 -10.19
N ILE A 338 0.06 4.65 -9.16
CA ILE A 338 1.01 5.76 -9.24
C ILE A 338 2.20 5.44 -8.35
N GLN A 339 3.42 5.53 -8.91
CA GLN A 339 4.64 5.48 -8.12
C GLN A 339 4.82 6.80 -7.39
N LEU A 340 4.94 6.75 -6.08
CA LEU A 340 5.22 7.90 -5.23
C LEU A 340 6.64 7.84 -4.66
N LEU A 341 7.20 9.01 -4.45
CA LEU A 341 8.41 9.21 -3.66
C LEU A 341 8.24 10.46 -2.79
N GLY A 342 8.55 10.36 -1.51
CA GLY A 342 8.49 11.47 -0.57
C GLY A 342 9.63 11.47 0.43
N ASN A 343 9.81 12.59 1.13
CA ASN A 343 10.78 12.73 2.23
C ASN A 343 10.16 13.19 3.55
N GLY A 344 8.83 13.11 3.66
CA GLY A 344 8.08 13.61 4.80
C GLY A 344 7.64 15.08 4.68
N GLN A 345 8.28 15.88 3.82
CA GLN A 345 7.97 17.30 3.59
C GLN A 345 7.44 17.57 2.19
N TRP A 346 7.82 16.77 1.22
CA TRP A 346 7.34 16.78 -0.14
C TRP A 346 6.99 15.35 -0.59
N CYS A 347 6.08 15.26 -1.54
CA CYS A 347 5.72 14.00 -2.20
C CYS A 347 5.52 14.29 -3.68
N ILE A 348 6.09 13.45 -4.55
CA ILE A 348 5.98 13.56 -6.00
C ILE A 348 5.48 12.25 -6.60
N ALA A 349 4.70 12.38 -7.68
CA ALA A 349 4.28 11.28 -8.52
C ALA A 349 5.30 11.05 -9.66
N LEU A 350 5.66 9.79 -9.88
CA LEU A 350 6.56 9.35 -10.95
C LEU A 350 5.79 8.59 -12.03
N GLY A 351 4.65 9.15 -12.44
CA GLY A 351 3.76 8.56 -13.44
C GLY A 351 3.05 7.30 -12.99
N GLY A 352 2.26 6.75 -13.89
CA GLY A 352 1.44 5.57 -13.65
C GLY A 352 2.00 4.30 -14.27
N ARG A 353 1.47 3.17 -13.77
CA ARG A 353 1.57 1.85 -14.40
C ARG A 353 0.17 1.31 -14.58
N ASP A 354 -0.12 0.74 -15.75
CA ASP A 354 -1.32 -0.06 -15.99
C ASP A 354 -0.97 -1.54 -15.74
N CYS A 355 -1.58 -2.09 -14.72
CA CYS A 355 -1.39 -3.46 -14.24
C CYS A 355 -2.67 -4.29 -14.43
N SER A 356 -3.51 -3.93 -15.41
CA SER A 356 -4.84 -4.54 -15.61
C SER A 356 -4.79 -6.00 -16.05
N LEU A 357 -3.72 -6.42 -16.75
CA LEU A 357 -3.58 -7.81 -17.17
C LEU A 357 -3.05 -8.66 -16.01
N GLN A 358 -3.97 -9.35 -15.36
CA GLN A 358 -3.70 -10.17 -14.17
C GLN A 358 -4.27 -11.58 -14.32
N MET A 359 -3.67 -12.53 -13.63
CA MET A 359 -4.19 -13.89 -13.48
C MET A 359 -4.00 -14.34 -12.01
N HIS A 360 -5.08 -14.78 -11.38
CA HIS A 360 -5.07 -15.14 -9.95
C HIS A 360 -4.45 -14.06 -9.06
N GLU A 361 -4.81 -12.80 -9.30
CA GLU A 361 -4.32 -11.61 -8.59
C GLU A 361 -2.82 -11.33 -8.76
N GLN A 362 -2.17 -12.01 -9.71
CA GLN A 362 -0.78 -11.74 -10.09
C GLN A 362 -0.73 -10.89 -11.36
N LYS A 363 0.00 -9.81 -11.31
CA LYS A 363 0.26 -8.94 -12.47
C LYS A 363 1.09 -9.72 -13.50
N LEU A 364 0.57 -9.86 -14.74
CA LEU A 364 1.27 -10.54 -15.83
C LEU A 364 2.00 -9.57 -16.74
N LEU A 365 1.51 -8.34 -16.85
CA LEU A 365 2.07 -7.30 -17.69
C LEU A 365 1.85 -5.96 -17.01
N GLU A 366 2.89 -5.17 -16.88
CA GLU A 366 2.85 -3.80 -16.42
C GLU A 366 3.36 -2.88 -17.55
N ILE A 367 2.59 -1.81 -17.77
CA ILE A 367 2.87 -0.85 -18.83
C ILE A 367 2.97 0.53 -18.18
N SER A 368 4.08 1.24 -18.43
CA SER A 368 4.20 2.63 -17.99
C SER A 368 3.17 3.53 -18.67
N VAL A 369 2.52 4.38 -17.89
CA VAL A 369 1.55 5.36 -18.37
C VAL A 369 2.02 6.74 -17.93
N THR A 370 2.44 7.57 -18.91
CA THR A 370 2.93 8.93 -18.65
C THR A 370 2.10 9.96 -19.39
N GLN A 371 2.00 11.18 -18.83
CA GLN A 371 1.29 12.29 -19.49
C GLN A 371 1.89 12.58 -20.86
N GLU A 372 3.22 12.49 -21.01
CA GLU A 372 3.92 12.73 -22.27
C GLU A 372 3.56 11.69 -23.32
N ALA A 373 3.56 10.39 -22.98
CA ALA A 373 3.21 9.31 -23.89
C ALA A 373 1.76 9.44 -24.36
N LEU A 374 0.82 9.67 -23.44
CA LEU A 374 -0.60 9.88 -23.78
C LEU A 374 -0.77 11.09 -24.69
N SER A 375 -0.11 12.21 -24.41
CA SER A 375 -0.20 13.43 -25.24
C SER A 375 0.32 13.21 -26.66
N LYS A 376 1.39 12.42 -26.81
CA LYS A 376 1.91 12.02 -28.13
C LYS A 376 0.90 11.15 -28.88
N GLU A 377 0.32 10.16 -28.23
CA GLU A 377 -0.66 9.26 -28.86
C GLU A 377 -1.97 10.01 -29.22
N ILE A 378 -2.45 10.92 -28.38
CA ILE A 378 -3.59 11.81 -28.68
C ILE A 378 -3.29 12.59 -29.98
N THR A 379 -2.09 13.16 -30.09
CA THR A 379 -1.68 13.92 -31.27
C THR A 379 -1.66 13.05 -32.53
N LYS A 380 -1.15 11.84 -32.44
CA LYS A 380 -1.14 10.86 -33.55
C LYS A 380 -2.57 10.46 -33.96
N ALA A 381 -3.42 10.13 -32.98
CA ALA A 381 -4.82 9.76 -33.25
C ALA A 381 -5.60 10.89 -33.93
N LYS A 382 -5.42 12.14 -33.49
CA LYS A 382 -6.03 13.32 -34.12
C LYS A 382 -5.56 13.50 -35.57
N LYS A 383 -4.26 13.40 -35.83
CA LYS A 383 -3.71 13.49 -37.18
C LYS A 383 -4.21 12.38 -38.11
N ALA A 384 -4.44 11.19 -37.58
CA ALA A 384 -4.98 10.04 -38.31
C ALA A 384 -6.51 10.09 -38.48
N GLY A 385 -7.20 11.10 -37.94
CA GLY A 385 -8.66 11.21 -37.99
C GLY A 385 -9.41 10.24 -37.07
N LEU A 386 -8.73 9.56 -36.14
CA LEU A 386 -9.28 8.57 -35.22
C LEU A 386 -9.94 9.24 -34.00
N LYS A 387 -11.06 9.95 -34.23
CA LYS A 387 -11.70 10.80 -33.22
C LYS A 387 -12.10 10.08 -31.93
N ALA A 388 -12.66 8.87 -32.06
CA ALA A 388 -13.06 8.07 -30.88
C ALA A 388 -11.86 7.67 -30.02
N GLN A 389 -10.75 7.23 -30.66
CA GLN A 389 -9.52 6.90 -29.97
C GLN A 389 -8.88 8.12 -29.30
N ALA A 390 -8.82 9.25 -30.02
CA ALA A 390 -8.31 10.49 -29.43
C ALA A 390 -9.10 10.90 -28.18
N LYS A 391 -10.43 10.81 -28.21
CA LYS A 391 -11.29 11.11 -27.06
C LYS A 391 -11.06 10.14 -25.87
N ALA A 392 -10.86 8.85 -26.13
CA ALA A 392 -10.56 7.87 -25.09
C ALA A 392 -9.22 8.18 -24.44
N LEU A 393 -8.17 8.45 -25.22
CA LEU A 393 -6.85 8.83 -24.71
C LEU A 393 -6.86 10.15 -23.93
N GLU A 394 -7.67 11.12 -24.35
CA GLU A 394 -7.89 12.37 -23.60
C GLU A 394 -8.51 12.10 -22.23
N SER A 395 -9.49 11.21 -22.17
CA SER A 395 -10.08 10.76 -20.90
C SER A 395 -9.04 10.07 -20.01
N ASP A 396 -8.21 9.19 -20.56
CA ASP A 396 -7.15 8.53 -19.81
C ASP A 396 -6.10 9.52 -19.28
N LEU A 397 -5.76 10.55 -20.07
CA LEU A 397 -4.83 11.60 -19.65
C LEU A 397 -5.39 12.40 -18.47
N GLU A 398 -6.68 12.76 -18.51
CA GLU A 398 -7.35 13.47 -17.40
C GLU A 398 -7.45 12.60 -16.14
N VAL A 399 -7.68 11.29 -16.28
CA VAL A 399 -7.66 10.34 -15.16
C VAL A 399 -6.27 10.28 -14.55
N LEU A 400 -5.21 10.11 -15.37
CA LEU A 400 -3.84 10.04 -14.90
C LEU A 400 -3.46 11.30 -14.11
N LYS A 401 -3.73 12.50 -14.65
CA LYS A 401 -3.44 13.77 -13.96
C LYS A 401 -4.09 13.83 -12.57
N ARG A 402 -5.37 13.46 -12.48
CA ARG A 402 -6.08 13.45 -11.20
C ARG A 402 -5.50 12.42 -10.24
N MET A 403 -5.13 11.24 -10.73
CA MET A 403 -4.49 10.22 -9.91
C MET A 403 -3.15 10.72 -9.35
N GLU A 404 -2.32 11.35 -10.18
CA GLU A 404 -1.04 11.93 -9.76
C GLU A 404 -1.25 13.03 -8.69
N GLU A 405 -2.13 14.01 -8.95
CA GLU A 405 -2.44 15.09 -8.00
C GLU A 405 -3.02 14.59 -6.68
N GLU A 406 -3.94 13.62 -6.72
CA GLU A 406 -4.58 13.04 -5.54
C GLU A 406 -3.60 12.19 -4.73
N SER A 407 -2.75 11.43 -5.39
CA SER A 407 -1.74 10.60 -4.74
C SER A 407 -0.65 11.45 -4.06
N GLU A 408 -0.23 12.57 -4.66
CA GLU A 408 0.69 13.53 -4.04
C GLU A 408 0.08 14.15 -2.78
N ARG A 409 -1.19 14.60 -2.84
CA ARG A 409 -1.90 15.14 -1.66
C ARG A 409 -2.01 14.10 -0.55
N PHE A 410 -2.33 12.86 -0.91
CA PHE A 410 -2.38 11.76 0.05
C PHE A 410 -1.01 11.51 0.68
N GLY A 411 0.04 11.40 -0.13
CA GLY A 411 1.40 11.19 0.34
C GLY A 411 1.87 12.29 1.31
N LEU A 412 1.56 13.55 1.02
CA LEU A 412 1.82 14.66 1.92
C LEU A 412 1.05 14.53 3.25
N ALA A 413 -0.22 14.14 3.18
CA ALA A 413 -1.07 14.02 4.36
C ALA A 413 -0.60 12.93 5.34
N VAL A 414 -0.05 11.82 4.82
CA VAL A 414 0.50 10.73 5.65
C VAL A 414 1.97 10.95 6.01
N GLY A 415 2.59 12.06 5.54
CA GLY A 415 4.01 12.31 5.75
C GLY A 415 4.90 11.28 5.07
N LEU A 416 4.55 10.87 3.83
CA LEU A 416 5.31 9.87 3.08
C LEU A 416 6.79 10.25 2.98
N ASP A 417 7.67 9.37 3.44
CA ASP A 417 9.09 9.64 3.60
C ASP A 417 10.01 8.62 2.90
N SER A 418 9.49 7.88 1.93
CA SER A 418 10.22 6.96 1.06
C SER A 418 9.39 6.63 -0.20
N ALA A 419 9.75 5.57 -0.93
CA ALA A 419 8.98 5.06 -2.06
C ALA A 419 7.72 4.33 -1.60
N SER A 420 6.61 4.55 -2.29
CA SER A 420 5.33 3.87 -2.10
C SER A 420 4.56 3.81 -3.42
N THR A 421 3.56 2.96 -3.49
CA THR A 421 2.68 2.87 -4.66
C THR A 421 1.24 3.09 -4.26
N PHE A 422 0.58 4.02 -4.94
CA PHE A 422 -0.82 4.38 -4.73
C PHE A 422 -1.67 3.65 -5.79
N GLU A 423 -2.44 2.66 -5.36
CA GLU A 423 -3.23 1.80 -6.25
C GLU A 423 -4.67 2.29 -6.42
N CYS A 424 -5.16 2.23 -7.67
CA CYS A 424 -6.49 2.66 -8.07
C CYS A 424 -7.18 1.65 -8.97
N ILE A 425 -8.51 1.60 -8.86
CA ILE A 425 -9.40 1.07 -9.89
C ILE A 425 -9.80 2.22 -10.80
N VAL A 426 -9.72 2.03 -12.13
CA VAL A 426 -10.14 3.00 -13.14
C VAL A 426 -11.31 2.44 -13.94
N ASP A 427 -12.39 3.21 -14.05
CA ASP A 427 -13.59 2.87 -14.82
C ASP A 427 -14.16 4.13 -15.52
N GLY A 428 -14.25 4.07 -16.84
CA GLY A 428 -14.99 5.05 -17.64
C GLY A 428 -14.59 6.52 -17.45
N GLY A 429 -13.31 6.83 -17.24
CA GLY A 429 -12.83 8.19 -16.99
C GLY A 429 -12.91 8.63 -15.52
N ARG A 430 -13.12 7.68 -14.61
CA ARG A 430 -13.05 7.84 -13.16
C ARG A 430 -12.01 6.92 -12.58
N HIS A 431 -11.44 7.30 -11.45
CA HIS A 431 -10.59 6.42 -10.66
C HIS A 431 -11.09 6.40 -9.23
N TYR A 432 -10.71 5.34 -8.52
CA TYR A 432 -11.06 5.12 -7.13
C TYR A 432 -9.87 4.52 -6.40
N PHE A 433 -9.45 5.17 -5.35
CA PHE A 433 -8.39 4.72 -4.47
C PHE A 433 -8.71 3.34 -3.88
N MET A 434 -7.75 2.45 -3.91
CA MET A 434 -7.83 1.12 -3.31
C MET A 434 -7.00 1.00 -2.03
N GLU A 435 -5.69 1.21 -2.18
CA GLU A 435 -4.73 1.08 -1.09
C GLU A 435 -3.40 1.74 -1.45
N VAL A 436 -2.53 1.88 -0.46
CA VAL A 436 -1.13 2.25 -0.66
C VAL A 436 -0.26 1.10 -0.20
N ASN A 437 0.65 0.67 -1.06
CA ASN A 437 1.74 -0.21 -0.67
C ASN A 437 2.91 0.65 -0.17
N THR A 438 3.15 0.61 1.13
CA THR A 438 4.19 1.41 1.80
C THR A 438 5.57 0.75 1.71
N ARG A 439 5.93 0.35 0.51
CA ARG A 439 7.19 -0.33 0.16
C ARG A 439 7.49 -0.20 -1.33
N ILE A 440 8.67 -0.61 -1.71
CA ILE A 440 8.98 -0.83 -3.12
C ILE A 440 8.23 -2.07 -3.64
N GLN A 441 7.73 -2.02 -4.87
CA GLN A 441 7.11 -3.15 -5.56
C GLN A 441 8.08 -3.79 -6.56
N VAL A 442 7.82 -5.04 -6.96
CA VAL A 442 8.68 -5.78 -7.91
C VAL A 442 8.73 -5.07 -9.25
N GLU A 443 7.62 -4.46 -9.67
CA GLU A 443 7.42 -3.75 -10.92
C GLU A 443 7.94 -2.30 -10.94
N HIS A 444 8.58 -1.82 -9.88
CA HIS A 444 9.10 -0.44 -9.79
C HIS A 444 10.03 -0.06 -10.96
N ARG A 445 10.71 -1.04 -11.53
CA ARG A 445 11.61 -0.82 -12.67
C ARG A 445 10.90 -0.31 -13.93
N VAL A 446 9.60 -0.58 -14.08
CA VAL A 446 8.79 0.01 -15.17
C VAL A 446 8.81 1.55 -15.08
N THR A 447 8.79 2.10 -13.86
CA THR A 447 8.93 3.54 -13.61
C THR A 447 10.35 4.03 -13.93
N GLU A 448 11.39 3.30 -13.51
CA GLU A 448 12.80 3.66 -13.75
C GLU A 448 13.18 3.69 -15.24
N LEU A 449 12.44 2.98 -16.11
CA LEU A 449 12.64 3.03 -17.55
C LEU A 449 12.19 4.35 -18.20
N VAL A 450 11.35 5.13 -17.53
CA VAL A 450 10.73 6.34 -18.10
C VAL A 450 10.96 7.59 -17.26
N TYR A 451 11.40 7.47 -16.01
CA TYR A 451 11.68 8.57 -15.11
C TYR A 451 13.08 8.47 -14.52
N SER A 452 13.71 9.62 -14.37
CA SER A 452 14.88 9.84 -13.50
C SER A 452 14.65 11.08 -12.64
N LEU A 453 15.28 11.11 -11.48
CA LEU A 453 15.15 12.20 -10.52
C LEU A 453 16.38 13.11 -10.60
N LYS A 454 16.16 14.39 -10.88
CA LYS A 454 17.21 15.39 -10.89
C LYS A 454 17.16 16.24 -9.63
N PHE A 455 18.13 16.06 -8.75
CA PHE A 455 18.31 16.90 -7.58
C PHE A 455 19.24 18.06 -7.92
N THR A 456 18.78 19.28 -7.67
CA THR A 456 19.51 20.50 -8.05
C THR A 456 19.75 21.37 -6.83
N ASN A 457 20.98 21.87 -6.68
CA ASN A 457 21.32 22.78 -5.60
C ASN A 457 20.50 24.08 -5.72
N PRO A 458 19.66 24.42 -4.72
CA PRO A 458 18.84 25.63 -4.79
C PRO A 458 19.69 26.93 -4.86
N LYS A 459 20.92 26.91 -4.37
CA LYS A 459 21.83 28.04 -4.40
C LYS A 459 22.67 28.12 -5.68
N ASN A 460 22.90 27.00 -6.35
CA ASN A 460 23.69 26.92 -7.58
C ASN A 460 23.08 25.86 -8.55
N LYS A 461 22.23 26.29 -9.46
CA LYS A 461 21.55 25.40 -10.41
C LYS A 461 22.48 24.60 -11.36
N LYS A 462 23.79 24.92 -11.41
CA LYS A 462 24.75 24.14 -12.17
C LYS A 462 25.19 22.88 -11.42
N GLU A 463 25.00 22.85 -10.12
CA GLU A 463 25.29 21.68 -9.27
C GLU A 463 24.04 20.82 -9.17
N PHE A 464 24.10 19.63 -9.68
CA PHE A 464 23.02 18.67 -9.63
C PHE A 464 23.56 17.25 -9.70
N PHE A 465 22.75 16.30 -9.30
CA PHE A 465 22.96 14.88 -9.57
C PHE A 465 21.63 14.23 -10.02
N VAL A 466 21.75 13.09 -10.67
CA VAL A 466 20.60 12.36 -11.21
C VAL A 466 20.54 10.99 -10.53
N VAL A 467 19.36 10.58 -10.12
CA VAL A 467 19.06 9.30 -9.52
C VAL A 467 18.11 8.55 -10.48
N GLU A 468 18.52 7.36 -10.89
CA GLU A 468 17.81 6.54 -11.88
C GLU A 468 17.22 5.27 -11.28
N SER A 469 17.52 4.97 -10.00
CA SER A 469 17.01 3.82 -9.27
C SER A 469 16.21 4.25 -8.05
N LEU A 470 15.05 3.63 -7.83
CA LEU A 470 14.25 3.86 -6.62
C LEU A 470 14.94 3.28 -5.37
N VAL A 471 15.71 2.20 -5.51
CA VAL A 471 16.52 1.66 -4.41
C VAL A 471 17.59 2.67 -3.99
N GLU A 472 18.26 3.34 -4.97
CA GLU A 472 19.18 4.45 -4.71
C GLU A 472 18.47 5.61 -4.00
N ALA A 473 17.32 6.04 -4.51
CA ALA A 473 16.53 7.10 -3.90
C ALA A 473 16.12 6.77 -2.45
N MET A 474 15.73 5.54 -2.19
CA MET A 474 15.37 5.06 -0.84
C MET A 474 16.59 5.10 0.11
N ALA A 475 17.76 4.70 -0.36
CA ALA A 475 19.00 4.75 0.44
C ALA A 475 19.39 6.20 0.76
N LEU A 476 19.33 7.11 -0.23
CA LEU A 476 19.55 8.55 -0.05
C LEU A 476 18.58 9.14 1.00
N LEU A 477 17.29 8.83 0.89
CA LEU A 477 16.29 9.29 1.84
C LEU A 477 16.57 8.74 3.25
N ALA A 478 16.84 7.45 3.39
CA ALA A 478 17.12 6.83 4.68
C ALA A 478 18.38 7.43 5.35
N ARG A 479 19.40 7.81 4.56
CA ARG A 479 20.64 8.41 5.07
C ARG A 479 20.48 9.87 5.47
N HIS A 480 19.66 10.64 4.75
CA HIS A 480 19.62 12.10 4.84
C HIS A 480 18.31 12.68 5.38
N LYS A 481 17.23 11.91 5.54
CA LYS A 481 16.02 12.43 6.18
C LYS A 481 16.24 12.60 7.68
N GLU A 482 15.81 13.73 8.19
CA GLU A 482 15.71 13.97 9.63
C GLU A 482 14.52 13.14 10.18
N ARG A 483 14.77 12.41 11.25
CA ARG A 483 13.77 11.57 11.94
C ARG A 483 13.67 11.96 13.41
#